data_c620f45736f9001e6bdf01e98e6323d2
#
_entry.id   c620f45736f9001e6bdf01e98e6323d2
#
_cell.length_a   1.000
_cell.length_b   1.000
_cell.length_c   1.000
_cell.angle_alpha   90.00
_cell.angle_beta   90.00
_cell.angle_gamma   90.00
#
_symmetry.space_group_name_H-M   'P 1'
#
loop_
_entity.id
_entity.type
_entity.pdbx_description
1 polymer ?
#
loop_
_entity_poly.entity_id
_entity_poly.type
_entity_poly.pdbx_seq_one_letter_code
_entity_poly.pdbx_strand_id
1 'polypeptide(L)'
;MPTAATPTGIELYYETIGSPADPPLLLVMGYGSQLIAWPRGFSELLAASGRFVIVFDNRDSGLSSKLDGAAVDTEAVMAAAGAGDLARARELAPYTLSDLADDCIAVLDALGIDRAHVLGASMGGMIAQQLAIERTERLLSLVSMMSTTGEPEYGRPTPEALEALLSPSPPEREAYIASAGEGLIWASRRYGDRARLEALAAESYDRCFYPEGVDRQLAAMLASGSRADGLRALELPTLVIHGLDDKLIPPDGGERTAELVPGARLMLVEDMGHDRPEPLWPVLVEAILDHTGREEAIPNILRAP
;
A
#
# COMPACT_ATOMS: atom_id res chain seq x y z
N MET A 1 -9.13 -18.01 11.96
CA MET A 1 -8.96 -17.01 10.88
C MET A 1 -7.69 -17.38 10.13
N PRO A 2 -7.62 -17.23 8.81
CA PRO A 2 -6.42 -17.62 8.07
C PRO A 2 -5.25 -16.66 8.41
N THR A 3 -4.10 -17.23 8.74
CA THR A 3 -2.86 -16.50 9.02
C THR A 3 -1.70 -17.12 8.27
N ALA A 4 -0.75 -16.30 7.86
CA ALA A 4 0.53 -16.69 7.29
C ALA A 4 1.62 -16.38 8.32
N ALA A 5 2.47 -17.37 8.62
CA ALA A 5 3.56 -17.19 9.57
C ALA A 5 4.86 -16.89 8.83
N THR A 6 5.58 -15.85 9.27
CA THR A 6 6.92 -15.57 8.81
C THR A 6 7.95 -16.43 9.54
N PRO A 7 9.17 -16.61 9.01
CA PRO A 7 10.26 -17.28 9.72
C PRO A 7 10.65 -16.63 11.06
N THR A 8 10.32 -15.35 11.24
CA THR A 8 10.58 -14.58 12.47
C THR A 8 9.45 -14.67 13.49
N GLY A 9 8.39 -15.43 13.20
CA GLY A 9 7.25 -15.65 14.12
C GLY A 9 6.16 -14.59 14.06
N ILE A 10 6.17 -13.70 13.04
CA ILE A 10 5.07 -12.78 12.76
C ILE A 10 3.94 -13.56 12.09
N GLU A 11 2.72 -13.42 12.58
CA GLU A 11 1.51 -13.97 11.97
C GLU A 11 0.77 -12.84 11.24
N LEU A 12 0.48 -13.05 9.96
CA LEU A 12 -0.18 -12.08 9.10
C LEU A 12 -1.58 -12.57 8.76
N TYR A 13 -2.59 -11.83 9.18
CA TYR A 13 -3.97 -12.11 8.84
C TYR A 13 -4.23 -11.73 7.38
N TYR A 14 -4.84 -12.64 6.61
CA TYR A 14 -5.19 -12.38 5.21
C TYR A 14 -6.60 -12.86 4.86
N GLU A 15 -7.13 -12.32 3.77
CA GLU A 15 -8.38 -12.75 3.13
C GLU A 15 -8.15 -12.95 1.63
N THR A 16 -8.98 -13.80 1.01
CA THR A 16 -8.92 -14.04 -0.43
C THR A 16 -10.30 -13.87 -1.06
N ILE A 17 -10.33 -13.39 -2.30
CA ILE A 17 -11.54 -13.13 -3.06
C ILE A 17 -11.33 -13.67 -4.49
N GLY A 18 -12.28 -14.38 -5.04
CA GLY A 18 -12.18 -15.00 -6.36
C GLY A 18 -11.73 -16.46 -6.30
N SER A 19 -11.34 -16.99 -7.43
CA SER A 19 -10.95 -18.39 -7.59
C SER A 19 -9.44 -18.56 -7.44
N PRO A 20 -8.94 -19.52 -6.65
CA PRO A 20 -7.50 -19.80 -6.57
C PRO A 20 -6.91 -20.35 -7.89
N ALA A 21 -7.75 -20.64 -8.90
CA ALA A 21 -7.30 -21.00 -10.23
C ALA A 21 -6.98 -19.80 -11.12
N ASP A 22 -7.41 -18.60 -10.72
CA ASP A 22 -7.15 -17.37 -11.45
C ASP A 22 -5.75 -16.81 -11.09
N PRO A 23 -5.15 -15.97 -11.97
CA PRO A 23 -3.87 -15.30 -11.68
C PRO A 23 -3.91 -14.53 -10.36
N PRO A 24 -2.92 -14.77 -9.45
CA PRO A 24 -2.91 -14.15 -8.13
C PRO A 24 -2.52 -12.67 -8.21
N LEU A 25 -3.26 -11.84 -7.47
CA LEU A 25 -3.03 -10.42 -7.29
C LEU A 25 -3.01 -10.08 -5.79
N LEU A 26 -1.80 -9.83 -5.28
CA LEU A 26 -1.59 -9.40 -3.89
C LEU A 26 -1.79 -7.89 -3.77
N LEU A 27 -2.67 -7.47 -2.87
CA LEU A 27 -2.92 -6.06 -2.55
C LEU A 27 -2.25 -5.68 -1.24
N VAL A 28 -1.31 -4.73 -1.28
CA VAL A 28 -0.54 -4.25 -0.12
C VAL A 28 -1.04 -2.88 0.30
N MET A 29 -1.57 -2.77 1.52
CA MET A 29 -2.17 -1.54 2.03
C MET A 29 -1.11 -0.59 2.60
N GLY A 30 -1.49 0.69 2.72
CA GLY A 30 -0.65 1.78 3.16
C GLY A 30 -0.55 1.93 4.68
N TYR A 31 0.13 2.99 5.07
CA TYR A 31 0.45 3.40 6.43
C TYR A 31 -0.78 3.51 7.34
N GLY A 32 -0.69 2.94 8.53
CA GLY A 32 -1.74 3.00 9.55
C GLY A 32 -3.07 2.33 9.18
N SER A 33 -3.14 1.69 8.00
CA SER A 33 -4.39 1.16 7.48
C SER A 33 -4.45 -0.36 7.61
N GLN A 34 -5.68 -0.87 7.77
CA GLN A 34 -6.00 -2.30 7.77
C GLN A 34 -6.41 -2.75 6.36
N LEU A 35 -6.46 -4.06 6.11
CA LEU A 35 -6.86 -4.62 4.81
C LEU A 35 -8.23 -4.13 4.31
N ILE A 36 -9.14 -3.78 5.24
CA ILE A 36 -10.47 -3.24 4.92
C ILE A 36 -10.44 -1.86 4.25
N ALA A 37 -9.31 -1.15 4.28
CA ALA A 37 -9.12 0.08 3.51
C ALA A 37 -9.02 -0.19 2.00
N TRP A 38 -8.82 -1.45 1.55
CA TRP A 38 -9.20 -1.87 0.22
C TRP A 38 -10.73 -2.02 0.15
N PRO A 39 -11.46 -1.11 -0.55
CA PRO A 39 -12.92 -1.22 -0.58
C PRO A 39 -13.35 -2.58 -1.10
N ARG A 40 -14.25 -3.24 -0.38
CA ARG A 40 -14.68 -4.60 -0.73
C ARG A 40 -15.15 -4.69 -2.18
N GLY A 41 -15.97 -3.73 -2.64
CA GLY A 41 -16.45 -3.71 -4.02
C GLY A 41 -15.33 -3.56 -5.06
N PHE A 42 -14.24 -2.83 -4.76
CA PHE A 42 -13.08 -2.73 -5.63
C PHE A 42 -12.36 -4.09 -5.78
N SER A 43 -12.15 -4.78 -4.66
CA SER A 43 -11.54 -6.11 -4.65
C SER A 43 -12.43 -7.15 -5.35
N GLU A 44 -13.74 -7.06 -5.18
CA GLU A 44 -14.72 -7.93 -5.87
C GLU A 44 -14.77 -7.69 -7.38
N LEU A 45 -14.61 -6.43 -7.84
CA LEU A 45 -14.51 -6.13 -9.27
C LEU A 45 -13.26 -6.75 -9.90
N LEU A 46 -12.10 -6.68 -9.22
CA LEU A 46 -10.89 -7.35 -9.67
C LEU A 46 -11.07 -8.88 -9.72
N ALA A 47 -11.68 -9.45 -8.69
CA ALA A 47 -11.96 -10.88 -8.63
C ALA A 47 -12.97 -11.34 -9.70
N ALA A 48 -14.05 -10.59 -9.90
CA ALA A 48 -15.03 -10.87 -10.94
C ALA A 48 -14.45 -10.75 -12.36
N SER A 49 -13.33 -10.02 -12.49
CA SER A 49 -12.59 -9.87 -13.75
C SER A 49 -11.46 -10.92 -13.90
N GLY A 50 -11.48 -12.00 -13.12
CA GLY A 50 -10.58 -13.14 -13.25
C GLY A 50 -9.24 -12.92 -12.54
N ARG A 51 -9.25 -12.38 -11.33
CA ARG A 51 -8.07 -12.34 -10.46
C ARG A 51 -8.35 -13.05 -9.14
N PHE A 52 -7.38 -13.83 -8.68
CA PHE A 52 -7.36 -14.31 -7.30
C PHE A 52 -6.78 -13.22 -6.42
N VAL A 53 -7.66 -12.41 -5.83
CA VAL A 53 -7.29 -11.25 -5.04
C VAL A 53 -6.96 -11.68 -3.62
N ILE A 54 -5.78 -11.25 -3.13
CA ILE A 54 -5.27 -11.53 -1.79
C ILE A 54 -5.07 -10.19 -1.11
N VAL A 55 -5.71 -9.98 0.03
CA VAL A 55 -5.55 -8.80 0.89
C VAL A 55 -5.07 -9.24 2.26
N PHE A 56 -4.22 -8.47 2.91
CA PHE A 56 -3.73 -8.81 4.25
C PHE A 56 -3.50 -7.57 5.09
N ASP A 57 -3.49 -7.73 6.40
CA ASP A 57 -3.05 -6.70 7.32
C ASP A 57 -1.52 -6.74 7.43
N ASN A 58 -0.86 -5.62 7.22
CA ASN A 58 0.57 -5.49 7.52
C ASN A 58 0.83 -5.80 9.01
N ARG A 59 2.08 -6.22 9.38
CA ARG A 59 2.45 -6.28 10.79
C ARG A 59 2.12 -4.96 11.50
N ASP A 60 1.80 -5.00 12.76
CA ASP A 60 1.38 -3.85 13.57
C ASP A 60 0.04 -3.22 13.14
N SER A 61 -0.72 -3.86 12.28
CA SER A 61 -2.03 -3.39 11.82
C SER A 61 -3.09 -4.51 11.93
N GLY A 62 -4.35 -4.12 12.08
CA GLY A 62 -5.51 -5.00 12.01
C GLY A 62 -5.39 -6.25 12.88
N LEU A 63 -5.58 -7.42 12.30
CA LEU A 63 -5.55 -8.72 13.00
C LEU A 63 -4.19 -9.44 12.87
N SER A 64 -3.20 -8.84 12.23
CA SER A 64 -1.83 -9.33 12.18
C SER A 64 -1.09 -9.10 13.51
N SER A 65 0.04 -9.78 13.70
CA SER A 65 0.90 -9.66 14.87
C SER A 65 1.23 -8.20 15.20
N LYS A 66 1.27 -7.93 16.50
CA LYS A 66 1.71 -6.65 17.08
C LYS A 66 3.07 -6.86 17.73
N LEU A 67 3.98 -5.90 17.50
CA LEU A 67 5.27 -5.91 18.17
C LEU A 67 5.16 -5.22 19.54
N ASP A 68 4.34 -5.80 20.41
CA ASP A 68 4.12 -5.26 21.75
C ASP A 68 5.44 -5.10 22.51
N GLY A 69 5.63 -3.94 23.12
CA GLY A 69 6.84 -3.60 23.87
C GLY A 69 8.04 -3.15 23.00
N ALA A 70 7.96 -3.21 21.68
CA ALA A 70 8.95 -2.62 20.80
C ALA A 70 8.71 -1.11 20.71
N ALA A 71 9.20 -0.36 21.69
CA ALA A 71 9.13 1.09 21.67
C ALA A 71 9.99 1.65 20.52
N VAL A 72 9.53 2.73 19.88
CA VAL A 72 10.26 3.47 18.86
C VAL A 72 10.25 4.96 19.20
N ASP A 73 11.41 5.59 19.05
CA ASP A 73 11.55 7.05 19.08
C ASP A 73 11.53 7.57 17.65
N THR A 74 10.32 7.91 17.18
CA THR A 74 10.11 8.38 15.81
C THR A 74 10.85 9.70 15.52
N GLU A 75 11.03 10.57 16.53
CA GLU A 75 11.79 11.82 16.37
C GLU A 75 13.27 11.52 16.14
N ALA A 76 13.86 10.59 16.89
CA ALA A 76 15.24 10.17 16.70
C ALA A 76 15.46 9.49 15.33
N VAL A 77 14.51 8.64 14.88
CA VAL A 77 14.56 8.03 13.53
C VAL A 77 14.47 9.10 12.46
N MET A 78 13.54 10.05 12.59
CA MET A 78 13.36 11.15 11.64
C MET A 78 14.61 12.04 11.57
N ALA A 79 15.22 12.38 12.72
CA ALA A 79 16.44 13.16 12.78
C ALA A 79 17.61 12.45 12.08
N ALA A 80 17.79 11.14 12.34
CA ALA A 80 18.84 10.35 11.70
C ALA A 80 18.63 10.25 10.17
N ALA A 81 17.41 9.94 9.73
CA ALA A 81 17.07 9.87 8.31
C ALA A 81 17.24 11.24 7.61
N GLY A 82 16.79 12.32 8.24
CA GLY A 82 16.94 13.69 7.74
C GLY A 82 18.39 14.15 7.63
N ALA A 83 19.28 13.63 8.49
CA ALA A 83 20.72 13.84 8.41
C ALA A 83 21.43 12.95 7.38
N GLY A 84 20.70 12.03 6.72
CA GLY A 84 21.27 11.05 5.79
C GLY A 84 21.92 9.85 6.47
N ASP A 85 21.86 9.74 7.81
CA ASP A 85 22.39 8.60 8.57
C ASP A 85 21.37 7.45 8.61
N LEU A 86 21.19 6.80 7.45
CA LEU A 86 20.29 5.67 7.32
C LEU A 86 20.73 4.45 8.13
N ALA A 87 22.02 4.31 8.43
CA ALA A 87 22.50 3.24 9.29
C ALA A 87 21.94 3.41 10.70
N ARG A 88 22.02 4.63 11.23
CA ARG A 88 21.46 4.95 12.54
C ARG A 88 19.93 4.87 12.55
N ALA A 89 19.27 5.36 11.51
CA ALA A 89 17.82 5.25 11.40
C ALA A 89 17.35 3.79 11.46
N ARG A 90 18.04 2.85 10.78
CA ARG A 90 17.76 1.40 10.81
C ARG A 90 17.99 0.77 12.18
N GLU A 91 19.03 1.18 12.91
CA GLU A 91 19.25 0.71 14.28
C GLU A 91 18.14 1.11 15.25
N LEU A 92 17.49 2.25 15.00
CA LEU A 92 16.41 2.81 15.83
C LEU A 92 15.03 2.25 15.45
N ALA A 93 14.84 1.75 14.23
CA ALA A 93 13.58 1.23 13.75
C ALA A 93 13.44 -0.26 14.09
N PRO A 94 12.30 -0.72 14.62
CA PRO A 94 12.06 -2.13 14.92
C PRO A 94 12.07 -3.06 13.70
N TYR A 95 11.75 -2.52 12.54
CA TYR A 95 11.77 -3.17 11.24
C TYR A 95 11.85 -2.13 10.10
N THR A 96 11.97 -2.58 8.87
CA THR A 96 12.12 -1.77 7.67
C THR A 96 11.10 -2.16 6.60
N LEU A 97 11.07 -1.47 5.46
CA LEU A 97 10.26 -1.89 4.30
C LEU A 97 10.70 -3.26 3.73
N SER A 98 11.96 -3.66 3.93
CA SER A 98 12.45 -4.99 3.54
C SER A 98 11.78 -6.09 4.35
N ASP A 99 11.61 -5.89 5.67
CA ASP A 99 10.87 -6.82 6.52
C ASP A 99 9.39 -6.94 6.13
N LEU A 100 8.77 -5.81 5.72
CA LEU A 100 7.40 -5.78 5.22
C LEU A 100 7.28 -6.43 3.82
N ALA A 101 8.33 -6.37 3.01
CA ALA A 101 8.41 -7.10 1.75
C ALA A 101 8.50 -8.62 1.97
N ASP A 102 9.29 -9.07 2.96
CA ASP A 102 9.34 -10.48 3.36
C ASP A 102 7.99 -10.97 3.93
N ASP A 103 7.20 -10.09 4.57
CA ASP A 103 5.82 -10.40 4.97
C ASP A 103 4.93 -10.74 3.76
N CYS A 104 5.06 -9.99 2.67
CA CYS A 104 4.34 -10.29 1.43
C CYS A 104 4.69 -11.70 0.91
N ILE A 105 5.96 -12.08 0.97
CA ILE A 105 6.40 -13.43 0.59
C ILE A 105 5.79 -14.49 1.49
N ALA A 106 5.74 -14.26 2.82
CA ALA A 106 5.14 -15.21 3.75
C ALA A 106 3.65 -15.46 3.45
N VAL A 107 2.91 -14.41 3.04
CA VAL A 107 1.50 -14.56 2.62
C VAL A 107 1.39 -15.40 1.34
N LEU A 108 2.24 -15.16 0.34
CA LEU A 108 2.25 -15.95 -0.89
C LEU A 108 2.63 -17.42 -0.62
N ASP A 109 3.65 -17.66 0.21
CA ASP A 109 4.11 -19.00 0.57
C ASP A 109 3.04 -19.80 1.32
N ALA A 110 2.30 -19.16 2.25
CA ALA A 110 1.21 -19.79 2.97
C ALA A 110 0.07 -20.24 2.05
N LEU A 111 -0.09 -19.59 0.90
CA LEU A 111 -1.07 -19.94 -0.14
C LEU A 111 -0.50 -20.86 -1.22
N GLY A 112 0.79 -21.23 -1.14
CA GLY A 112 1.46 -22.05 -2.15
C GLY A 112 1.64 -21.35 -3.50
N ILE A 113 1.71 -20.02 -3.50
CA ILE A 113 1.84 -19.18 -4.70
C ILE A 113 3.30 -18.88 -4.95
N ASP A 114 3.84 -19.36 -6.05
CA ASP A 114 5.23 -19.13 -6.47
C ASP A 114 5.45 -17.67 -6.93
N ARG A 115 4.57 -17.17 -7.79
CA ARG A 115 4.65 -15.81 -8.34
C ARG A 115 3.28 -15.14 -8.36
N ALA A 116 3.24 -13.83 -8.09
CA ALA A 116 2.02 -13.03 -8.11
C ALA A 116 2.20 -11.68 -8.79
N HIS A 117 1.11 -11.10 -9.30
CA HIS A 117 1.04 -9.66 -9.51
C HIS A 117 0.93 -8.98 -8.15
N VAL A 118 1.58 -7.83 -7.98
CA VAL A 118 1.52 -7.08 -6.71
C VAL A 118 1.05 -5.67 -6.97
N LEU A 119 0.04 -5.23 -6.25
CA LEU A 119 -0.46 -3.87 -6.24
C LEU A 119 -0.29 -3.29 -4.84
N GLY A 120 0.52 -2.25 -4.71
CA GLY A 120 0.70 -1.54 -3.45
C GLY A 120 0.20 -0.11 -3.53
N ALA A 121 -0.50 0.35 -2.48
CA ALA A 121 -0.98 1.73 -2.36
C ALA A 121 -0.23 2.48 -1.26
N SER A 122 0.24 3.72 -1.53
CA SER A 122 0.92 4.56 -0.55
C SER A 122 2.18 3.87 0.02
N MET A 123 2.30 3.71 1.34
CA MET A 123 3.35 2.86 1.94
C MET A 123 3.34 1.44 1.36
N GLY A 124 2.17 0.88 1.04
CA GLY A 124 2.08 -0.41 0.37
C GLY A 124 2.74 -0.42 -1.01
N GLY A 125 2.72 0.71 -1.73
CA GLY A 125 3.49 0.90 -2.96
C GLY A 125 4.99 0.94 -2.70
N MET A 126 5.43 1.54 -1.59
CA MET A 126 6.86 1.51 -1.18
C MET A 126 7.29 0.08 -0.84
N ILE A 127 6.44 -0.69 -0.14
CA ILE A 127 6.68 -2.11 0.16
C ILE A 127 6.73 -2.92 -1.14
N ALA A 128 5.79 -2.72 -2.05
CA ALA A 128 5.75 -3.42 -3.33
C ALA A 128 6.96 -3.10 -4.22
N GLN A 129 7.47 -1.86 -4.21
CA GLN A 129 8.72 -1.48 -4.85
C GLN A 129 9.91 -2.20 -4.22
N GLN A 130 9.99 -2.24 -2.88
CA GLN A 130 11.06 -2.94 -2.15
C GLN A 130 11.04 -4.44 -2.47
N LEU A 131 9.86 -5.04 -2.45
CA LEU A 131 9.63 -6.43 -2.82
C LEU A 131 10.08 -6.71 -4.26
N ALA A 132 9.72 -5.83 -5.21
CA ALA A 132 10.12 -5.97 -6.61
C ALA A 132 11.64 -5.92 -6.79
N ILE A 133 12.35 -5.09 -6.02
CA ILE A 133 13.81 -4.98 -6.05
C ILE A 133 14.48 -6.22 -5.45
N GLU A 134 13.98 -6.72 -4.33
CA GLU A 134 14.66 -7.78 -3.55
C GLU A 134 14.25 -9.20 -3.94
N ARG A 135 13.06 -9.37 -4.52
CA ARG A 135 12.43 -10.67 -4.84
C ARG A 135 11.75 -10.64 -6.21
N THR A 136 12.40 -10.03 -7.22
CA THR A 136 11.86 -9.89 -8.58
C THR A 136 11.34 -11.21 -9.14
N GLU A 137 12.01 -12.31 -8.83
CA GLU A 137 11.66 -13.67 -9.28
C GLU A 137 10.30 -14.17 -8.74
N ARG A 138 9.80 -13.57 -7.67
CA ARG A 138 8.50 -13.89 -7.04
C ARG A 138 7.34 -13.07 -7.63
N LEU A 139 7.62 -12.12 -8.53
CA LEU A 139 6.63 -11.23 -9.10
C LEU A 139 6.38 -11.49 -10.58
N LEU A 140 5.13 -11.32 -11.00
CA LEU A 140 4.71 -11.28 -12.39
C LEU A 140 4.71 -9.84 -12.93
N SER A 141 4.24 -8.89 -12.11
CA SER A 141 4.27 -7.46 -12.40
C SER A 141 4.09 -6.64 -11.13
N LEU A 142 4.43 -5.36 -11.19
CA LEU A 142 4.24 -4.35 -10.15
C LEU A 142 3.20 -3.32 -10.57
N VAL A 143 2.25 -3.00 -9.68
CA VAL A 143 1.43 -1.79 -9.74
C VAL A 143 1.75 -0.92 -8.51
N SER A 144 2.32 0.25 -8.73
CA SER A 144 2.62 1.25 -7.68
C SER A 144 1.58 2.35 -7.73
N MET A 145 0.70 2.42 -6.74
CA MET A 145 -0.42 3.36 -6.71
C MET A 145 -0.19 4.43 -5.62
N MET A 146 -0.35 5.72 -5.97
CA MET A 146 -0.23 6.86 -5.04
C MET A 146 0.96 6.75 -4.09
N SER A 147 2.15 6.46 -4.64
CA SER A 147 3.37 6.16 -3.87
C SER A 147 4.56 6.97 -4.37
N THR A 148 5.71 6.83 -3.70
CA THR A 148 6.95 7.55 -4.02
C THR A 148 8.16 6.64 -3.91
N THR A 149 9.28 7.06 -4.50
CA THR A 149 10.57 6.35 -4.51
C THR A 149 11.32 6.42 -3.18
N GLY A 150 10.91 7.34 -2.28
CA GLY A 150 11.63 7.64 -1.04
C GLY A 150 12.79 8.63 -1.22
N GLU A 151 12.98 9.19 -2.42
CA GLU A 151 13.87 10.34 -2.63
C GLU A 151 13.23 11.58 -1.95
N PRO A 152 14.01 12.36 -1.18
CA PRO A 152 13.45 13.47 -0.39
C PRO A 152 12.95 14.66 -1.23
N GLU A 153 13.24 14.69 -2.52
CA GLU A 153 12.83 15.75 -3.46
C GLU A 153 11.43 15.51 -4.04
N TYR A 154 10.93 14.26 -4.04
CA TYR A 154 9.72 13.85 -4.74
C TYR A 154 8.65 13.31 -3.77
N GLY A 155 7.38 13.53 -4.10
CA GLY A 155 6.26 13.07 -3.30
C GLY A 155 6.16 13.73 -1.93
N ARG A 156 6.58 14.99 -1.80
CA ARG A 156 6.53 15.73 -0.54
C ARG A 156 5.11 16.15 -0.22
N PRO A 157 4.57 15.76 0.94
CA PRO A 157 3.24 16.21 1.33
C PRO A 157 3.18 17.75 1.44
N THR A 158 2.00 18.30 1.18
CA THR A 158 1.77 19.71 1.54
C THR A 158 1.86 19.86 3.07
N PRO A 159 2.20 21.06 3.59
CA PRO A 159 2.30 21.27 5.04
C PRO A 159 1.05 20.82 5.79
N GLU A 160 -0.13 21.13 5.27
CA GLU A 160 -1.40 20.77 5.87
C GLU A 160 -1.64 19.24 5.87
N ALA A 161 -1.27 18.56 4.79
CA ALA A 161 -1.38 17.11 4.70
C ALA A 161 -0.39 16.40 5.64
N LEU A 162 0.83 16.93 5.78
CA LEU A 162 1.81 16.42 6.71
C LEU A 162 1.36 16.58 8.16
N GLU A 163 0.83 17.75 8.53
CA GLU A 163 0.30 18.02 9.87
C GLU A 163 -0.84 17.04 10.21
N ALA A 164 -1.79 16.86 9.30
CA ALA A 164 -2.90 15.93 9.49
C ALA A 164 -2.42 14.46 9.58
N LEU A 165 -1.43 14.05 8.76
CA LEU A 165 -0.88 12.70 8.79
C LEU A 165 -0.20 12.38 10.13
N LEU A 166 0.52 13.35 10.70
CA LEU A 166 1.29 13.19 11.93
C LEU A 166 0.49 13.51 13.20
N SER A 167 -0.77 13.94 13.05
CA SER A 167 -1.67 14.18 14.19
C SER A 167 -1.90 12.88 14.97
N PRO A 168 -1.75 12.89 16.31
CA PRO A 168 -1.99 11.70 17.11
C PRO A 168 -3.42 11.19 16.97
N SER A 169 -3.59 9.89 16.82
CA SER A 169 -4.92 9.27 16.78
C SER A 169 -5.60 9.37 18.15
N PRO A 170 -6.77 10.01 18.25
CA PRO A 170 -7.51 10.07 19.50
C PRO A 170 -7.84 8.66 20.02
N PRO A 171 -7.70 8.39 21.34
CA PRO A 171 -7.98 7.07 21.87
C PRO A 171 -9.47 6.76 22.01
N GLU A 172 -10.32 7.78 22.11
CA GLU A 172 -11.75 7.60 22.22
C GLU A 172 -12.37 7.37 20.83
N ARG A 173 -13.21 6.34 20.72
CA ARG A 173 -13.81 5.89 19.46
C ARG A 173 -14.46 7.00 18.65
N GLU A 174 -15.31 7.83 19.29
CA GLU A 174 -16.03 8.90 18.59
C GLU A 174 -15.10 10.01 18.10
N ALA A 175 -14.08 10.35 18.90
CA ALA A 175 -13.07 11.33 18.51
C ALA A 175 -12.21 10.81 17.36
N TYR A 176 -11.82 9.52 17.39
CA TYR A 176 -11.10 8.86 16.32
C TYR A 176 -11.89 8.89 15.00
N ILE A 177 -13.19 8.55 15.05
CA ILE A 177 -14.06 8.59 13.87
C ILE A 177 -14.16 10.01 13.32
N ALA A 178 -14.37 11.01 14.19
CA ALA A 178 -14.48 12.41 13.76
C ALA A 178 -13.18 12.93 13.12
N SER A 179 -12.01 12.53 13.63
CA SER A 179 -10.71 12.93 13.08
C SER A 179 -10.44 12.38 11.67
N ALA A 180 -11.07 11.25 11.28
CA ALA A 180 -10.93 10.70 9.94
C ALA A 180 -11.35 11.66 8.83
N GLY A 181 -12.22 12.64 9.15
CA GLY A 181 -12.60 13.69 8.22
C GLY A 181 -11.47 14.62 7.80
N GLU A 182 -10.36 14.66 8.53
CA GLU A 182 -9.13 15.38 8.14
C GLU A 182 -8.53 14.83 6.85
N GLY A 183 -8.74 13.54 6.57
CA GLY A 183 -8.32 12.90 5.33
C GLY A 183 -8.91 13.51 4.05
N LEU A 184 -9.94 14.34 4.15
CA LEU A 184 -10.43 15.13 3.01
C LEU A 184 -9.38 16.09 2.44
N ILE A 185 -8.35 16.44 3.21
CA ILE A 185 -7.24 17.31 2.76
C ILE A 185 -6.54 16.72 1.54
N TRP A 186 -6.37 15.40 1.51
CA TRP A 186 -5.67 14.70 0.42
C TRP A 186 -6.58 13.81 -0.43
N ALA A 187 -7.86 13.71 -0.11
CA ALA A 187 -8.83 12.97 -0.92
C ALA A 187 -9.15 13.71 -2.24
N SER A 188 -9.81 13.00 -3.15
CA SER A 188 -10.40 13.58 -4.36
C SER A 188 -11.18 14.85 -4.04
N ARG A 189 -10.92 15.93 -4.76
CA ARG A 189 -11.68 17.18 -4.62
C ARG A 189 -13.14 17.04 -5.05
N ARG A 190 -13.38 16.15 -6.02
CA ARG A 190 -14.72 15.93 -6.59
C ARG A 190 -15.53 14.87 -5.84
N TYR A 191 -14.85 13.81 -5.40
CA TYR A 191 -15.50 12.61 -4.86
C TYR A 191 -15.17 12.36 -3.38
N GLY A 192 -14.44 13.28 -2.72
CA GLY A 192 -14.13 13.16 -1.30
C GLY A 192 -15.42 13.08 -0.46
N ASP A 193 -15.51 12.06 0.37
CA ASP A 193 -16.71 11.76 1.15
C ASP A 193 -16.34 11.54 2.63
N ARG A 194 -16.70 12.54 3.45
CA ARG A 194 -16.47 12.49 4.90
C ARG A 194 -17.17 11.29 5.55
N ALA A 195 -18.43 11.04 5.18
CA ALA A 195 -19.20 9.96 5.79
C ALA A 195 -18.57 8.60 5.53
N ARG A 196 -17.98 8.40 4.34
CA ARG A 196 -17.24 7.21 4.01
C ARG A 196 -15.95 7.07 4.80
N LEU A 197 -15.19 8.15 5.00
CA LEU A 197 -13.98 8.15 5.82
C LEU A 197 -14.32 7.82 7.28
N GLU A 198 -15.37 8.43 7.83
CA GLU A 198 -15.84 8.18 9.19
C GLU A 198 -16.37 6.73 9.35
N ALA A 199 -17.08 6.19 8.37
CA ALA A 199 -17.54 4.81 8.38
C ALA A 199 -16.37 3.81 8.38
N LEU A 200 -15.35 4.03 7.54
CA LEU A 200 -14.13 3.21 7.51
C LEU A 200 -13.36 3.32 8.82
N ALA A 201 -13.27 4.50 9.40
CA ALA A 201 -12.64 4.71 10.70
C ALA A 201 -13.37 3.97 11.81
N ALA A 202 -14.71 3.99 11.84
CA ALA A 202 -15.51 3.25 12.78
C ALA A 202 -15.26 1.75 12.69
N GLU A 203 -15.28 1.19 11.48
CA GLU A 203 -15.00 -0.22 11.24
C GLU A 203 -13.57 -0.60 11.64
N SER A 204 -12.59 0.27 11.29
CA SER A 204 -11.18 0.06 11.64
C SER A 204 -10.96 0.05 13.15
N TYR A 205 -11.57 1.00 13.86
CA TYR A 205 -11.49 1.08 15.32
C TYR A 205 -12.09 -0.17 15.99
N ASP A 206 -13.29 -0.55 15.58
CA ASP A 206 -14.01 -1.70 16.14
C ASP A 206 -13.30 -3.02 15.83
N ARG A 207 -12.61 -3.11 14.69
CA ARG A 207 -11.83 -4.28 14.29
C ARG A 207 -10.51 -4.38 15.05
N CYS A 208 -9.76 -3.30 15.15
CA CYS A 208 -8.52 -3.23 15.92
C CYS A 208 -8.03 -1.77 16.00
N PHE A 209 -8.07 -1.18 17.18
CA PHE A 209 -7.41 0.09 17.47
C PHE A 209 -6.03 -0.17 18.08
N TYR A 210 -4.95 0.15 17.33
CA TYR A 210 -3.57 -0.09 17.76
C TYR A 210 -2.64 1.02 17.22
N PRO A 211 -2.67 2.23 17.82
CA PRO A 211 -1.92 3.38 17.35
C PRO A 211 -0.39 3.22 17.44
N GLU A 212 0.12 2.43 18.40
CA GLU A 212 1.57 2.20 18.53
C GLU A 212 2.20 1.54 17.31
N GLY A 213 1.42 0.80 16.53
CA GLY A 213 1.86 0.21 15.27
C GLY A 213 2.14 1.26 14.20
N VAL A 214 1.40 2.36 14.23
CA VAL A 214 1.53 3.47 13.28
C VAL A 214 2.92 4.11 13.40
N ASP A 215 3.39 4.36 14.61
CA ASP A 215 4.73 4.91 14.87
C ASP A 215 5.85 4.01 14.33
N ARG A 216 5.72 2.70 14.52
CA ARG A 216 6.71 1.74 14.01
C ARG A 216 6.70 1.64 12.48
N GLN A 217 5.54 1.74 11.85
CA GLN A 217 5.45 1.81 10.38
C GLN A 217 6.06 3.10 9.83
N LEU A 218 5.88 4.25 10.51
CA LEU A 218 6.54 5.50 10.15
C LEU A 218 8.06 5.36 10.23
N ALA A 219 8.56 4.80 11.33
CA ALA A 219 9.98 4.54 11.49
C ALA A 219 10.54 3.62 10.39
N ALA A 220 9.78 2.58 9.99
CA ALA A 220 10.16 1.68 8.91
C ALA A 220 10.31 2.40 7.56
N MET A 221 9.37 3.29 7.21
CA MET A 221 9.46 4.10 6.00
C MET A 221 10.71 5.00 6.01
N LEU A 222 10.92 5.74 7.12
CA LEU A 222 12.04 6.68 7.27
C LEU A 222 13.39 5.96 7.25
N ALA A 223 13.51 4.82 7.92
CA ALA A 223 14.74 4.03 8.01
C ALA A 223 15.11 3.33 6.69
N SER A 224 14.16 3.12 5.79
CA SER A 224 14.41 2.42 4.53
C SER A 224 15.06 3.30 3.47
N GLY A 225 14.85 4.61 3.52
CA GLY A 225 15.45 5.56 2.59
C GLY A 225 14.94 5.41 1.15
N SER A 226 15.76 5.83 0.20
CA SER A 226 15.42 5.84 -1.23
C SER A 226 15.59 4.46 -1.87
N ARG A 227 14.66 4.10 -2.75
CA ARG A 227 14.67 2.91 -3.60
C ARG A 227 15.10 3.21 -5.05
N ALA A 228 15.54 4.45 -5.32
CA ALA A 228 15.79 4.94 -6.68
C ALA A 228 16.78 4.05 -7.47
N ASP A 229 17.87 3.61 -6.84
CA ASP A 229 18.87 2.79 -7.53
C ASP A 229 18.35 1.40 -7.89
N GLY A 230 17.60 0.76 -6.99
CA GLY A 230 16.94 -0.51 -7.26
C GLY A 230 15.87 -0.39 -8.36
N LEU A 231 15.09 0.70 -8.35
CA LEU A 231 14.08 0.97 -9.37
C LEU A 231 14.69 1.18 -10.77
N ARG A 232 15.86 1.83 -10.88
CA ARG A 232 16.58 1.97 -12.16
C ARG A 232 17.04 0.65 -12.75
N ALA A 233 17.31 -0.33 -11.89
CA ALA A 233 17.77 -1.65 -12.30
C ALA A 233 16.64 -2.68 -12.46
N LEU A 234 15.38 -2.27 -12.19
CA LEU A 234 14.24 -3.19 -12.17
C LEU A 234 13.81 -3.57 -13.60
N GLU A 235 13.87 -4.85 -13.91
CA GLU A 235 13.37 -5.44 -15.18
C GLU A 235 12.05 -6.18 -14.94
N LEU A 236 11.04 -5.48 -14.46
CA LEU A 236 9.72 -6.04 -14.18
C LEU A 236 8.64 -5.16 -14.82
N PRO A 237 7.63 -5.73 -15.51
CA PRO A 237 6.50 -4.94 -15.99
C PRO A 237 5.91 -4.10 -14.84
N THR A 238 5.88 -2.78 -15.01
CA THR A 238 5.48 -1.85 -13.96
C THR A 238 4.44 -0.86 -14.47
N LEU A 239 3.35 -0.72 -13.71
CA LEU A 239 2.34 0.31 -13.88
C LEU A 239 2.37 1.24 -12.65
N VAL A 240 2.47 2.53 -12.90
CA VAL A 240 2.32 3.56 -11.87
C VAL A 240 0.97 4.24 -12.06
N ILE A 241 0.16 4.29 -11.01
CA ILE A 241 -1.14 4.99 -11.00
C ILE A 241 -1.08 6.09 -9.96
N HIS A 242 -1.41 7.34 -10.34
CA HIS A 242 -1.35 8.46 -9.41
C HIS A 242 -2.49 9.45 -9.65
N GLY A 243 -3.10 9.92 -8.55
CA GLY A 243 -4.16 10.92 -8.58
C GLY A 243 -3.60 12.34 -8.68
N LEU A 244 -4.19 13.17 -9.55
CA LEU A 244 -3.76 14.57 -9.72
C LEU A 244 -4.16 15.48 -8.54
N ASP A 245 -5.11 15.06 -7.71
CA ASP A 245 -5.53 15.80 -6.51
C ASP A 245 -4.74 15.41 -5.25
N ASP A 246 -3.81 14.44 -5.33
CA ASP A 246 -3.08 13.92 -4.18
C ASP A 246 -2.15 15.00 -3.58
N LYS A 247 -2.42 15.37 -2.32
CA LYS A 247 -1.63 16.32 -1.55
C LYS A 247 -0.77 15.66 -0.47
N LEU A 248 -1.01 14.36 -0.23
CA LEU A 248 -0.22 13.59 0.73
C LEU A 248 1.06 13.05 0.10
N ILE A 249 0.94 12.44 -1.06
CA ILE A 249 2.07 12.14 -1.95
C ILE A 249 1.73 12.78 -3.30
N PRO A 250 2.23 13.99 -3.59
CA PRO A 250 1.96 14.65 -4.86
C PRO A 250 2.36 13.82 -6.06
N PRO A 251 1.75 14.08 -7.25
CA PRO A 251 1.92 13.28 -8.46
C PRO A 251 3.37 13.09 -8.91
N ASP A 252 4.26 14.03 -8.59
CA ASP A 252 5.69 13.95 -8.89
C ASP A 252 6.38 12.73 -8.26
N GLY A 253 5.85 12.18 -7.15
CA GLY A 253 6.32 10.92 -6.57
C GLY A 253 6.05 9.71 -7.46
N GLY A 254 4.87 9.66 -8.09
CA GLY A 254 4.53 8.64 -9.09
C GLY A 254 5.24 8.86 -10.43
N GLU A 255 5.30 10.09 -10.91
CA GLU A 255 6.04 10.46 -12.11
C GLU A 255 7.51 10.04 -11.98
N ARG A 256 8.13 10.32 -10.84
CA ARG A 256 9.50 9.89 -10.54
C ARG A 256 9.66 8.38 -10.53
N THR A 257 8.71 7.65 -9.97
CA THR A 257 8.74 6.17 -9.99
C THR A 257 8.72 5.66 -11.43
N ALA A 258 7.83 6.20 -12.29
CA ALA A 258 7.72 5.81 -13.68
C ALA A 258 8.95 6.21 -14.51
N GLU A 259 9.58 7.34 -14.20
CA GLU A 259 10.83 7.79 -14.83
C GLU A 259 12.00 6.84 -14.55
N LEU A 260 12.08 6.33 -13.31
CA LEU A 260 13.20 5.48 -12.90
C LEU A 260 13.09 4.05 -13.41
N VAL A 261 11.89 3.46 -13.43
CA VAL A 261 11.72 2.06 -13.83
C VAL A 261 11.71 1.94 -15.35
N PRO A 262 12.68 1.21 -15.97
CA PRO A 262 12.72 1.04 -17.41
C PRO A 262 11.44 0.42 -17.97
N GLY A 263 10.79 1.10 -18.92
CA GLY A 263 9.58 0.62 -19.57
C GLY A 263 8.30 0.73 -18.73
N ALA A 264 8.34 1.38 -17.56
CA ALA A 264 7.15 1.61 -16.77
C ALA A 264 6.09 2.45 -17.51
N ARG A 265 4.83 2.10 -17.28
CA ARG A 265 3.69 2.89 -17.75
C ARG A 265 3.22 3.80 -16.61
N LEU A 266 2.91 5.05 -16.92
CA LEU A 266 2.34 6.02 -15.99
C LEU A 266 0.88 6.33 -16.37
N MET A 267 0.00 6.26 -15.37
CA MET A 267 -1.39 6.68 -15.46
C MET A 267 -1.66 7.77 -14.42
N LEU A 268 -1.79 9.01 -14.88
CA LEU A 268 -2.28 10.11 -14.04
C LEU A 268 -3.80 10.17 -14.13
N VAL A 269 -4.48 10.26 -12.97
CA VAL A 269 -5.94 10.16 -12.88
C VAL A 269 -6.52 11.47 -12.40
N GLU A 270 -7.34 12.11 -13.24
CA GLU A 270 -8.11 13.29 -12.85
C GLU A 270 -9.14 12.94 -11.77
N ASP A 271 -9.48 13.90 -10.92
CA ASP A 271 -10.44 13.74 -9.83
C ASP A 271 -10.09 12.60 -8.83
N MET A 272 -8.85 12.15 -8.76
CA MET A 272 -8.33 11.19 -7.79
C MET A 272 -7.32 11.91 -6.88
N GLY A 273 -7.48 11.74 -5.57
CA GLY A 273 -6.52 12.17 -4.55
C GLY A 273 -5.70 10.99 -4.02
N HIS A 274 -5.38 11.03 -2.72
CA HIS A 274 -4.78 9.89 -2.01
C HIS A 274 -5.85 8.88 -1.57
N ASP A 275 -6.84 8.67 -2.44
CA ASP A 275 -8.00 7.82 -2.23
C ASP A 275 -8.38 7.08 -3.52
N ARG A 276 -9.34 6.19 -3.44
CA ARG A 276 -9.87 5.39 -4.57
C ARG A 276 -11.38 5.57 -4.62
N PRO A 277 -11.87 6.72 -5.12
CA PRO A 277 -13.31 6.97 -5.18
C PRO A 277 -14.02 5.98 -6.09
N GLU A 278 -15.19 5.52 -5.67
CA GLU A 278 -15.96 4.49 -6.39
C GLU A 278 -16.22 4.82 -7.87
N PRO A 279 -16.54 6.07 -8.27
CA PRO A 279 -16.73 6.40 -9.68
C PRO A 279 -15.51 6.16 -10.58
N LEU A 280 -14.30 6.08 -10.00
CA LEU A 280 -13.06 5.82 -10.73
C LEU A 280 -12.67 4.33 -10.77
N TRP A 281 -13.36 3.44 -10.01
CA TRP A 281 -13.02 2.02 -10.00
C TRP A 281 -13.00 1.36 -11.38
N PRO A 282 -13.97 1.61 -12.30
CA PRO A 282 -13.93 0.98 -13.60
C PRO A 282 -12.65 1.25 -14.38
N VAL A 283 -12.18 2.51 -14.40
CA VAL A 283 -10.96 2.87 -15.13
C VAL A 283 -9.69 2.36 -14.43
N LEU A 284 -9.67 2.32 -13.09
CA LEU A 284 -8.56 1.77 -12.33
C LEU A 284 -8.45 0.25 -12.52
N VAL A 285 -9.58 -0.46 -12.41
CA VAL A 285 -9.64 -1.91 -12.63
C VAL A 285 -9.23 -2.25 -14.05
N GLU A 286 -9.73 -1.52 -15.06
CA GLU A 286 -9.34 -1.72 -16.44
C GLU A 286 -7.83 -1.60 -16.64
N ALA A 287 -7.20 -0.55 -16.13
CA ALA A 287 -5.77 -0.33 -16.23
C ALA A 287 -4.94 -1.44 -15.55
N ILE A 288 -5.40 -1.91 -14.36
CA ILE A 288 -4.76 -3.00 -13.64
C ILE A 288 -4.86 -4.30 -14.42
N LEU A 289 -6.03 -4.62 -14.97
CA LEU A 289 -6.26 -5.83 -15.76
C LEU A 289 -5.44 -5.84 -17.05
N ASP A 290 -5.38 -4.71 -17.76
CA ASP A 290 -4.56 -4.58 -18.97
C ASP A 290 -3.07 -4.80 -18.66
N HIS A 291 -2.62 -4.32 -17.49
CA HIS A 291 -1.24 -4.48 -17.07
C HIS A 291 -0.92 -5.91 -16.60
N THR A 292 -1.86 -6.56 -15.92
CA THR A 292 -1.67 -7.92 -15.37
C THR A 292 -2.04 -9.04 -16.36
N GLY A 293 -2.32 -8.73 -17.63
CA GLY A 293 -2.61 -9.72 -18.68
C GLY A 293 -4.07 -10.18 -18.67
N ARG A 294 -4.96 -9.31 -19.17
CA ARG A 294 -6.42 -9.60 -19.26
C ARG A 294 -6.74 -10.89 -20.04
N GLU A 295 -5.94 -11.22 -21.07
CA GLU A 295 -6.21 -12.36 -21.96
C GLU A 295 -5.97 -13.73 -21.32
N GLU A 296 -5.17 -13.81 -20.26
CA GLU A 296 -4.92 -15.06 -19.53
C GLU A 296 -6.06 -15.44 -18.59
N ALA A 297 -6.95 -14.49 -18.26
CA ALA A 297 -7.99 -14.64 -17.24
C ALA A 297 -9.40 -14.88 -17.79
N ILE A 298 -9.65 -14.71 -19.10
CA ILE A 298 -10.98 -14.94 -19.71
C ILE A 298 -10.93 -16.21 -20.54
N PRO A 299 -11.52 -17.34 -20.06
CA PRO A 299 -11.91 -18.40 -20.96
C PRO A 299 -12.84 -17.81 -22.03
N ASN A 300 -12.72 -18.22 -23.28
CA ASN A 300 -13.39 -17.75 -24.50
C ASN A 300 -14.95 -17.67 -24.48
N ILE A 301 -15.59 -17.47 -23.33
CA ILE A 301 -17.05 -17.51 -23.14
C ILE A 301 -17.71 -16.12 -23.33
N LEU A 302 -16.96 -15.04 -23.41
CA LEU A 302 -17.50 -13.67 -23.61
C LEU A 302 -17.21 -13.07 -24.99
N ARG A 303 -16.81 -13.88 -25.98
CA ARG A 303 -16.87 -13.49 -27.40
C ARG A 303 -18.15 -14.08 -28.00
N ALA A 304 -19.29 -13.57 -27.61
CA ALA A 304 -20.52 -13.72 -28.38
C ALA A 304 -20.84 -12.35 -29.03
N PRO A 305 -21.37 -12.37 -30.29
CA PRO A 305 -21.38 -11.24 -31.20
C PRO A 305 -22.24 -10.06 -30.75
#